data_356232b4f9f333cf3021499b81ff435b
#
_entry.id   356232b4f9f333cf3021499b81ff435b
#
_cell.length_a   1.000
_cell.length_b   1.000
_cell.length_c   1.000
_cell.angle_alpha   90.00
_cell.angle_beta   90.00
_cell.angle_gamma   90.00
#
_symmetry.space_group_name_H-M   'P 1'
#
loop_
_entity.id
_entity.type
_entity.pdbx_description
1 polymer ?
#
loop_
_entity_poly.entity_id
_entity_poly.type
_entity_poly.pdbx_seq_one_letter_code
_entity_poly.pdbx_strand_id
1 'polypeptide(L)'
;MRGAWIVLCAVVLIAGLAAGCATSNAIESARMSLDKAKAAGAQDKAGFEYYAAEAYLNKASAEAAEGDCKAANAFTKQSHEYSAKALRTAGGGAK
;
A
#
# COMPACT_ATOMS: atom_id res chain seq x y z
N MET A 1 -24.36 -5.11 33.63
CA MET A 1 -23.65 -6.29 33.21
C MET A 1 -23.75 -6.55 31.72
N ARG A 2 -24.95 -6.50 31.16
CA ARG A 2 -25.10 -6.71 29.73
C ARG A 2 -24.35 -5.65 28.91
N GLY A 3 -24.41 -4.40 29.37
CA GLY A 3 -23.72 -3.32 28.65
C GLY A 3 -22.22 -3.49 28.63
N ALA A 4 -21.64 -3.97 29.72
CA ALA A 4 -20.22 -4.18 29.80
C ALA A 4 -19.76 -5.28 28.83
N TRP A 5 -20.58 -6.30 28.69
CA TRP A 5 -20.24 -7.38 27.74
C TRP A 5 -20.26 -6.88 26.29
N ILE A 6 -21.28 -6.11 25.95
CA ILE A 6 -21.39 -5.58 24.59
C ILE A 6 -20.19 -4.68 24.26
N VAL A 7 -19.80 -3.84 25.20
CA VAL A 7 -18.64 -2.98 25.04
C VAL A 7 -17.38 -3.80 24.87
N LEU A 8 -17.24 -4.86 25.65
CA LEU A 8 -16.07 -5.73 25.57
C LEU A 8 -15.98 -6.40 24.19
N CYS A 9 -17.11 -6.91 23.70
CA CYS A 9 -17.14 -7.53 22.37
C CYS A 9 -16.78 -6.53 21.27
N ALA A 10 -17.29 -5.31 21.39
CA ALA A 10 -16.98 -4.26 20.41
C ALA A 10 -15.49 -3.93 20.41
N VAL A 11 -14.89 -3.84 21.58
CA VAL A 11 -13.45 -3.55 21.69
C VAL A 11 -12.62 -4.66 21.07
N VAL A 12 -13.00 -5.90 21.33
CA VAL A 12 -12.27 -7.04 20.74
C VAL A 12 -12.35 -7.02 19.22
N LEU A 13 -13.54 -6.72 18.68
CA LEU A 13 -13.68 -6.64 17.22
C LEU A 13 -12.82 -5.55 16.61
N ILE A 14 -12.81 -4.38 17.24
CA ILE A 14 -12.02 -3.26 16.75
C ILE A 14 -10.53 -3.60 16.80
N ALA A 15 -10.09 -4.20 17.91
CA ALA A 15 -8.69 -4.57 18.06
C ALA A 15 -8.29 -5.63 17.03
N GLY A 16 -9.18 -6.58 16.76
CA GLY A 16 -8.91 -7.60 15.76
C GLY A 16 -8.76 -7.03 14.38
N LEU A 17 -9.63 -6.09 14.01
CA LEU A 17 -9.53 -5.44 12.71
C LEU A 17 -8.25 -4.63 12.58
N ALA A 18 -7.91 -3.88 13.62
CA ALA A 18 -6.69 -3.07 13.61
C ALA A 18 -5.45 -3.95 13.50
N ALA A 19 -5.43 -5.05 14.25
CA ALA A 19 -4.29 -5.96 14.23
C ALA A 19 -4.18 -6.69 12.90
N GLY A 20 -5.33 -6.98 12.27
CA GLY A 20 -5.35 -7.71 11.01
C GLY A 20 -4.84 -6.92 9.82
N CYS A 21 -4.90 -5.59 9.90
CA CYS A 21 -4.53 -4.77 8.74
C CYS A 21 -3.57 -3.66 9.09
N ALA A 22 -2.48 -4.01 9.79
CA ALA A 22 -1.43 -3.06 10.08
C ALA A 22 -0.77 -2.53 8.82
N THR A 23 -0.99 -3.21 7.70
CA THR A 23 -0.42 -2.80 6.41
C THR A 23 -1.08 -1.57 5.82
N SER A 24 -2.19 -1.09 6.37
CA SER A 24 -2.89 0.04 5.77
C SER A 24 -2.00 1.28 5.66
N ASN A 25 -1.16 1.53 6.67
CA ASN A 25 -0.22 2.65 6.61
C ASN A 25 0.86 2.42 5.56
N ALA A 26 1.30 1.19 5.39
CA ALA A 26 2.30 0.86 4.38
C ALA A 26 1.72 1.04 2.98
N ILE A 27 0.47 0.66 2.77
CA ILE A 27 -0.21 0.85 1.49
C ILE A 27 -0.34 2.34 1.17
N GLU A 28 -0.71 3.13 2.17
CA GLU A 28 -0.82 4.58 1.97
C GLU A 28 0.54 5.19 1.62
N SER A 29 1.59 4.73 2.29
CA SER A 29 2.95 5.18 1.98
C SER A 29 3.36 4.82 0.56
N ALA A 30 2.99 3.62 0.11
CA ALA A 30 3.28 3.20 -1.26
C ALA A 30 2.50 4.06 -2.27
N ARG A 31 1.26 4.41 -1.94
CA ARG A 31 0.48 5.29 -2.79
C ARG A 31 1.15 6.66 -2.94
N MET A 32 1.68 7.19 -1.85
CA MET A 32 2.39 8.46 -1.88
C MET A 32 3.66 8.38 -2.72
N SER A 33 4.36 7.25 -2.65
CA SER A 33 5.54 7.03 -3.50
C SER A 33 5.16 7.01 -4.97
N LEU A 34 4.06 6.36 -5.29
CA LEU A 34 3.56 6.31 -6.67
C LEU A 34 3.16 7.70 -7.14
N ASP A 35 2.53 8.49 -6.28
CA ASP A 35 2.13 9.85 -6.62
C ASP A 35 3.36 10.73 -6.91
N LYS A 36 4.43 10.55 -6.15
CA LYS A 36 5.68 11.27 -6.42
C LYS A 36 6.24 10.91 -7.78
N ALA A 37 6.22 9.62 -8.12
CA ALA A 37 6.69 9.17 -9.43
C ALA A 37 5.83 9.78 -10.54
N LYS A 38 4.53 9.80 -10.34
CA LYS A 38 3.62 10.39 -11.31
C LYS A 38 3.91 11.87 -11.51
N ALA A 39 4.12 12.60 -10.41
CA ALA A 39 4.43 14.03 -10.48
C ALA A 39 5.73 14.30 -11.23
N ALA A 40 6.65 13.34 -11.21
CA ALA A 40 7.91 13.47 -11.95
C ALA A 40 7.80 13.04 -13.41
N GLY A 41 6.62 12.67 -13.86
CA GLY A 41 6.38 12.27 -15.24
C GLY A 41 6.67 10.81 -15.53
N ALA A 42 6.66 9.96 -14.51
CA ALA A 42 7.03 8.56 -14.67
C ALA A 42 6.07 7.79 -15.57
N GLN A 43 4.82 8.22 -15.69
CA GLN A 43 3.89 7.54 -16.59
C GLN A 43 4.42 7.49 -18.02
N ASP A 44 5.08 8.55 -18.44
CA ASP A 44 5.64 8.62 -19.79
C ASP A 44 7.09 8.19 -19.83
N LYS A 45 7.86 8.59 -18.84
CA LYS A 45 9.33 8.40 -18.88
C LYS A 45 9.77 7.04 -18.34
N ALA A 46 8.96 6.43 -17.50
CA ALA A 46 9.27 5.15 -16.88
C ALA A 46 8.00 4.32 -16.80
N GLY A 47 7.33 4.15 -17.96
CA GLY A 47 6.02 3.53 -18.01
C GLY A 47 5.96 2.14 -17.40
N PHE A 48 6.93 1.29 -17.70
CA PHE A 48 6.91 -0.06 -17.15
C PHE A 48 6.94 -0.04 -15.62
N GLU A 49 7.89 0.70 -15.06
CA GLU A 49 8.05 0.75 -13.61
C GLU A 49 6.83 1.40 -12.95
N TYR A 50 6.33 2.46 -13.55
CA TYR A 50 5.17 3.14 -13.00
C TYR A 50 3.94 2.22 -12.95
N TYR A 51 3.63 1.57 -14.06
CA TYR A 51 2.44 0.72 -14.11
C TYR A 51 2.62 -0.56 -13.31
N ALA A 52 3.86 -1.06 -13.20
CA ALA A 52 4.13 -2.18 -12.32
C ALA A 52 3.86 -1.80 -10.87
N ALA A 53 4.31 -0.62 -10.45
CA ALA A 53 4.06 -0.13 -9.10
C ALA A 53 2.56 -0.01 -8.84
N GLU A 54 1.84 0.54 -9.80
CA GLU A 54 0.39 0.70 -9.66
C GLU A 54 -0.30 -0.66 -9.54
N ALA A 55 0.09 -1.62 -10.36
CA ALA A 55 -0.51 -2.96 -10.32
C ALA A 55 -0.27 -3.64 -8.98
N TYR A 56 0.95 -3.55 -8.46
CA TYR A 56 1.25 -4.15 -7.15
C TYR A 56 0.50 -3.44 -6.03
N LEU A 57 0.33 -2.13 -6.13
CA LEU A 57 -0.44 -1.38 -5.13
C LEU A 57 -1.89 -1.84 -5.12
N ASN A 58 -2.47 -2.02 -6.29
CA ASN A 58 -3.84 -2.51 -6.41
C ASN A 58 -3.97 -3.92 -5.83
N LYS A 59 -2.99 -4.79 -6.09
CA LYS A 59 -3.00 -6.13 -5.53
C LYS A 59 -2.87 -6.08 -4.01
N ALA A 60 -2.01 -5.21 -3.50
CA ALA A 60 -1.85 -5.05 -2.07
C ALA A 60 -3.16 -4.65 -1.42
N SER A 61 -3.86 -3.69 -2.01
CA SER A 61 -5.15 -3.24 -1.49
C SER A 61 -6.19 -4.35 -1.49
N ALA A 62 -6.22 -5.15 -2.57
CA ALA A 62 -7.16 -6.26 -2.67
C ALA A 62 -6.88 -7.32 -1.60
N GLU A 63 -5.62 -7.67 -1.40
CA GLU A 63 -5.27 -8.67 -0.39
C GLU A 63 -5.55 -8.17 1.02
N ALA A 64 -5.30 -6.89 1.28
CA ALA A 64 -5.61 -6.31 2.58
C ALA A 64 -7.12 -6.33 2.83
N ALA A 65 -7.92 -6.07 1.81
CA ALA A 65 -9.37 -6.11 1.94
C ALA A 65 -9.87 -7.51 2.26
N GLU A 66 -9.15 -8.54 1.83
CA GLU A 66 -9.49 -9.93 2.13
C GLU A 66 -8.90 -10.41 3.45
N GLY A 67 -8.16 -9.56 4.13
CA GLY A 67 -7.55 -9.91 5.40
C GLY A 67 -6.20 -10.61 5.28
N ASP A 68 -5.67 -10.74 4.08
CA ASP A 68 -4.37 -11.38 3.88
C ASP A 68 -3.27 -10.32 3.97
N CYS A 69 -2.93 -9.94 5.18
CA CYS A 69 -1.97 -8.87 5.41
C CYS A 69 -0.55 -9.27 5.02
N LYS A 70 -0.24 -10.54 5.07
CA LYS A 70 1.08 -11.01 4.65
C LYS A 70 1.28 -10.79 3.15
N ALA A 71 0.30 -11.20 2.35
CA ALA A 71 0.37 -10.98 0.91
C ALA A 71 0.33 -9.50 0.59
N ALA A 72 -0.51 -8.74 1.32
CA ALA A 72 -0.60 -7.30 1.13
C ALA A 72 0.74 -6.63 1.39
N ASN A 73 1.45 -7.04 2.44
CA ASN A 73 2.78 -6.51 2.74
C ASN A 73 3.77 -6.79 1.62
N ALA A 74 3.75 -8.00 1.08
CA ALA A 74 4.67 -8.38 0.03
C ALA A 74 4.43 -7.54 -1.24
N PHE A 75 3.17 -7.37 -1.61
CA PHE A 75 2.85 -6.56 -2.79
C PHE A 75 3.14 -5.08 -2.56
N THR A 76 2.91 -4.59 -1.34
CA THR A 76 3.24 -3.20 -1.00
C THR A 76 4.72 -2.94 -1.17
N LYS A 77 5.55 -3.87 -0.73
CA LYS A 77 7.00 -3.75 -0.89
C LYS A 77 7.39 -3.67 -2.36
N GLN A 78 6.79 -4.53 -3.19
CA GLN A 78 7.06 -4.50 -4.62
C GLN A 78 6.63 -3.17 -5.23
N SER A 79 5.48 -2.66 -4.82
CA SER A 79 5.00 -1.37 -5.31
C SER A 79 5.99 -0.25 -4.97
N HIS A 80 6.48 -0.23 -3.73
CA HIS A 80 7.48 0.76 -3.31
C HIS A 80 8.73 0.68 -4.16
N GLU A 81 9.22 -0.52 -4.40
CA GLU A 81 10.45 -0.70 -5.18
C GLU A 81 10.28 -0.19 -6.60
N TYR A 82 9.16 -0.51 -7.24
CA TYR A 82 8.91 -0.03 -8.59
C TYR A 82 8.65 1.47 -8.63
N SER A 83 7.97 2.01 -7.62
CA SER A 83 7.79 3.46 -7.55
C SER A 83 9.11 4.19 -7.42
N ALA A 84 10.02 3.66 -6.61
CA ALA A 84 11.34 4.26 -6.45
C ALA A 84 12.14 4.21 -7.75
N LYS A 85 12.06 3.07 -8.45
CA LYS A 85 12.73 2.97 -9.76
C LYS A 85 12.11 3.92 -10.76
N ALA A 86 10.79 4.03 -10.76
CA ALA A 86 10.10 4.93 -11.69
C ALA A 86 10.52 6.38 -11.43
N LEU A 87 10.59 6.75 -10.16
CA LEU A 87 10.98 8.10 -9.79
C LEU A 87 12.42 8.40 -10.23
N ARG A 88 13.32 7.45 -9.99
CA ARG A 88 14.71 7.64 -10.39
C ARG A 88 14.84 7.77 -11.90
N THR A 89 14.15 6.92 -12.64
CA THR A 89 14.21 6.95 -14.10
C THR A 89 13.63 8.25 -14.65
N ALA A 90 12.49 8.67 -14.09
CA ALA A 90 11.81 9.85 -14.60
C ALA A 90 12.55 11.14 -14.26
N GLY A 91 13.03 11.24 -13.03
CA GLY A 91 13.67 12.46 -12.58
C GLY A 91 15.16 12.32 -12.48
N GLY A 92 15.60 11.20 -11.92
CA GLY A 92 17.00 11.02 -11.65
C GLY A 92 17.78 10.50 -12.82
N GLY A 93 17.09 9.93 -13.75
CA GLY A 93 17.77 9.49 -14.95
C GLY A 93 18.55 10.61 -15.57
N ALA A 94 18.17 11.77 -15.18
CA ALA A 94 18.92 12.91 -15.60
C ALA A 94 20.34 12.89 -15.09
N LYS A 95 20.70 12.15 -14.29
CA LYS A 95 21.93 12.14 -13.85
C LYS A 95 22.74 11.38 -14.08
#